data_7d4170bdca849826e6c94a96e2ee88c4
#
_entry.id   7d4170bdca849826e6c94a96e2ee88c4
#
_cell.length_a   1.000
_cell.length_b   1.000
_cell.length_c   1.000
_cell.angle_alpha   90.00
_cell.angle_beta   90.00
_cell.angle_gamma   90.00
#
_symmetry.space_group_name_H-M   'P 1'
#
loop_
_entity.id
_entity.type
_entity.pdbx_description
1 polymer ?
#
loop_
_entity_poly.entity_id
_entity_poly.type
_entity_poly.pdbx_seq_one_letter_code
_entity_poly.pdbx_strand_id
1 'polypeptide(L)'
;KRNIVKKEDILEAFNITDINDLFPAPPKFEALPNNYVPRQQQDAIINSIQSTTTHTIITASGGVGKSILSSNLVNILPMPNIVIAYDCFGNGGYRKTSEKRHTVKDAMTQVINELAKAGYCLQIIPTRNEPDEHWILQFLDRINEVCSNLTADHPQALLVIVFDAVDNAMMAADEFNESCFANQLLKEDVPDNCRLIFTCRPERLELLDPPSSIVPLELSSFTTKETLKNLQQYYADVDIAQVEEFNSLTGGNPRVQANALALRYESLHELLLSFNSAIITVEDLIERQLKEAMSDLKDKFPLVYRQDIDSICIGLATLPPFIPLSVLATIAQVPVDLVKSFVADLGRPLWLTDHAVQFRDEPTEKWFQDNFSATNAQISNYVDAIKQLDTISPYIAEALPVLLHKSGRYDELVALALSDKYLPEGSPYDKSLRSHVYNMLLKPR
;
A
#
# COMPACT_ATOMS: atom_id res chain seq x y z
N LYS A 1 -1.00 -42.61 29.83
CA LYS A 1 -0.19 -41.40 29.52
C LYS A 1 -1.13 -40.38 28.93
N ARG A 2 -1.34 -39.23 29.60
CA ARG A 2 -2.05 -38.08 28.97
C ARG A 2 -1.08 -37.55 27.92
N ASN A 3 -1.45 -37.61 26.63
CA ASN A 3 -0.75 -36.91 25.58
C ASN A 3 -0.95 -35.41 25.82
N ILE A 4 0.12 -34.72 26.10
CA ILE A 4 0.09 -33.24 26.19
C ILE A 4 0.06 -32.75 24.75
N VAL A 5 -1.04 -32.10 24.36
CA VAL A 5 -1.14 -31.44 23.07
C VAL A 5 -0.24 -30.20 23.10
N LYS A 6 0.69 -30.10 22.20
CA LYS A 6 1.57 -28.95 22.06
C LYS A 6 1.06 -27.99 20.99
N LYS A 7 1.61 -26.78 20.97
CA LYS A 7 1.27 -25.76 19.95
C LYS A 7 1.50 -26.30 18.54
N GLU A 8 2.61 -27.00 18.34
CA GLU A 8 2.98 -27.60 17.07
C GLU A 8 1.96 -28.65 16.60
N ASP A 9 1.45 -29.48 17.51
CA ASP A 9 0.41 -30.48 17.18
C ASP A 9 -0.90 -29.80 16.71
N ILE A 10 -1.22 -28.62 17.27
CA ILE A 10 -2.40 -27.83 16.90
C ILE A 10 -2.18 -27.20 15.52
N LEU A 11 -1.02 -26.57 15.29
CA LEU A 11 -0.69 -25.96 14.00
C LEU A 11 -0.69 -27.02 12.88
N GLU A 12 -0.10 -28.19 13.13
CA GLU A 12 -0.09 -29.32 12.19
C GLU A 12 -1.53 -29.81 11.91
N ALA A 13 -2.37 -29.95 12.95
CA ALA A 13 -3.75 -30.39 12.79
C ALA A 13 -4.58 -29.40 11.91
N PHE A 14 -4.25 -28.13 11.95
CA PHE A 14 -4.86 -27.09 11.11
C PHE A 14 -4.10 -26.84 9.81
N ASN A 15 -3.02 -27.53 9.56
CA ASN A 15 -2.17 -27.37 8.38
C ASN A 15 -1.71 -25.91 8.17
N ILE A 16 -1.39 -25.23 9.26
CA ILE A 16 -0.78 -23.89 9.30
C ILE A 16 0.61 -24.00 9.91
N THR A 17 1.54 -23.17 9.48
CA THR A 17 2.95 -23.23 9.93
C THR A 17 3.19 -22.30 11.12
N ASP A 18 2.54 -21.16 11.14
CA ASP A 18 2.63 -20.18 12.22
C ASP A 18 1.27 -19.57 12.52
N ILE A 19 1.09 -19.05 13.72
CA ILE A 19 -0.15 -18.35 14.11
C ILE A 19 -0.37 -17.07 13.29
N ASN A 20 0.69 -16.48 12.76
CA ASN A 20 0.60 -15.32 11.88
C ASN A 20 -0.07 -15.66 10.54
N ASP A 21 -0.12 -16.93 10.12
CA ASP A 21 -0.84 -17.37 8.93
C ASP A 21 -2.36 -17.13 9.07
N LEU A 22 -2.85 -16.93 10.30
CA LEU A 22 -4.21 -16.50 10.59
C LEU A 22 -4.45 -15.01 10.31
N PHE A 23 -3.38 -14.25 10.12
CA PHE A 23 -3.41 -12.80 9.83
C PHE A 23 -2.54 -12.51 8.60
N PRO A 24 -3.00 -12.91 7.39
CA PRO A 24 -2.17 -12.88 6.18
C PRO A 24 -1.84 -11.45 5.70
N ALA A 25 -2.64 -10.47 6.07
CA ALA A 25 -2.50 -9.09 5.61
C ALA A 25 -2.70 -8.06 6.75
N PRO A 26 -1.88 -8.11 7.83
CA PRO A 26 -2.05 -7.21 8.95
C PRO A 26 -1.95 -5.74 8.51
N PRO A 27 -2.77 -4.84 9.08
CA PRO A 27 -2.74 -3.43 8.72
C PRO A 27 -1.42 -2.79 9.12
N LYS A 28 -0.91 -1.90 8.25
CA LYS A 28 0.35 -1.16 8.43
C LYS A 28 0.09 0.35 8.39
N PHE A 29 -1.03 0.80 8.95
CA PHE A 29 -1.34 2.23 9.01
C PHE A 29 -0.28 3.00 9.78
N GLU A 30 0.10 4.15 9.27
CA GLU A 30 0.91 5.09 10.03
C GLU A 30 0.10 5.65 11.22
N ALA A 31 0.79 5.90 12.32
CA ALA A 31 0.17 6.57 13.46
C ALA A 31 -0.34 7.96 13.06
N LEU A 32 -1.41 8.42 13.71
CA LEU A 32 -1.88 9.79 13.50
C LEU A 32 -0.73 10.78 13.75
N PRO A 33 -0.48 11.70 12.82
CA PRO A 33 0.58 12.68 13.00
C PRO A 33 0.26 13.61 14.17
N ASN A 34 1.28 14.04 14.91
CA ASN A 34 1.11 14.96 16.05
C ASN A 34 0.42 16.27 15.65
N ASN A 35 0.56 16.67 14.40
CA ASN A 35 -0.05 17.86 13.80
C ASN A 35 -1.36 17.53 13.03
N TYR A 36 -2.07 16.48 13.44
CA TYR A 36 -3.34 16.11 12.83
C TYR A 36 -4.35 17.26 12.90
N VAL A 37 -4.95 17.60 11.75
CA VAL A 37 -6.02 18.59 11.64
C VAL A 37 -7.35 17.85 11.40
N PRO A 38 -8.30 17.91 12.35
CA PRO A 38 -9.64 17.32 12.17
C PRO A 38 -10.34 17.93 10.95
N ARG A 39 -10.96 17.06 10.15
CA ARG A 39 -11.64 17.48 8.91
C ARG A 39 -13.00 18.09 9.22
N GLN A 40 -13.34 19.20 8.54
CA GLN A 40 -14.68 19.78 8.61
C GLN A 40 -15.76 18.85 8.02
N GLN A 41 -15.40 18.00 7.07
CA GLN A 41 -16.29 17.00 6.47
C GLN A 41 -16.56 15.79 7.36
N GLN A 42 -15.85 15.65 8.49
CA GLN A 42 -15.94 14.45 9.34
C GLN A 42 -17.38 14.15 9.76
N ASP A 43 -18.11 15.14 10.23
CA ASP A 43 -19.50 14.96 10.68
C ASP A 43 -20.42 14.55 9.52
N ALA A 44 -20.21 15.11 8.32
CA ALA A 44 -20.99 14.74 7.14
C ALA A 44 -20.71 13.29 6.71
N ILE A 45 -19.45 12.85 6.78
CA ILE A 45 -19.06 11.47 6.49
C ILE A 45 -19.67 10.51 7.52
N ILE A 46 -19.60 10.84 8.81
CA ILE A 46 -20.21 10.02 9.89
C ILE A 46 -21.71 9.91 9.68
N ASN A 47 -22.40 11.03 9.43
CA ASN A 47 -23.84 11.03 9.20
C ASN A 47 -24.21 10.18 7.97
N SER A 48 -23.42 10.22 6.91
CA SER A 48 -23.62 9.39 5.73
C SER A 48 -23.46 7.91 6.06
N ILE A 49 -22.40 7.54 6.79
CA ILE A 49 -22.16 6.14 7.23
C ILE A 49 -23.31 5.63 8.08
N GLN A 50 -23.84 6.47 8.98
CA GLN A 50 -24.92 6.08 9.88
C GLN A 50 -26.29 5.98 9.17
N SER A 51 -26.54 6.82 8.18
CA SER A 51 -27.83 6.89 7.48
C SER A 51 -27.96 5.95 6.29
N THR A 52 -26.85 5.52 5.70
CA THR A 52 -26.88 4.61 4.55
C THR A 52 -27.16 3.18 4.99
N THR A 53 -27.82 2.39 4.15
CA THR A 53 -28.02 0.95 4.33
C THR A 53 -27.26 0.12 3.31
N THR A 54 -26.50 0.79 2.44
CA THR A 54 -25.71 0.18 1.39
C THR A 54 -24.20 0.42 1.63
N HIS A 55 -23.36 -0.14 0.78
CA HIS A 55 -21.93 0.12 0.78
C HIS A 55 -21.63 1.59 0.51
N THR A 56 -20.54 2.09 1.08
CA THR A 56 -20.08 3.45 0.89
C THR A 56 -18.72 3.45 0.18
N ILE A 57 -18.58 4.24 -0.87
CA ILE A 57 -17.28 4.48 -1.51
C ILE A 57 -16.86 5.92 -1.18
N ILE A 58 -15.66 6.07 -0.61
CA ILE A 58 -15.06 7.38 -0.35
C ILE A 58 -13.91 7.59 -1.33
N THR A 59 -14.05 8.61 -2.17
CA THR A 59 -13.02 8.96 -3.14
C THR A 59 -12.22 10.19 -2.67
N ALA A 60 -10.93 10.18 -2.91
CA ALA A 60 -10.07 11.36 -2.75
C ALA A 60 -8.78 11.20 -3.56
N SER A 61 -8.27 12.30 -4.04
CA SER A 61 -6.97 12.37 -4.71
C SER A 61 -5.82 11.93 -3.79
N GLY A 62 -4.65 11.68 -4.37
CA GLY A 62 -3.45 11.34 -3.61
C GLY A 62 -3.09 12.41 -2.56
N GLY A 63 -2.76 11.99 -1.35
CA GLY A 63 -2.31 12.90 -0.29
C GLY A 63 -3.40 13.67 0.46
N VAL A 64 -4.67 13.51 0.10
CA VAL A 64 -5.80 14.20 0.77
C VAL A 64 -6.10 13.65 2.17
N GLY A 65 -5.65 12.43 2.50
CA GLY A 65 -5.77 11.89 3.85
C GLY A 65 -6.78 10.75 4.00
N LYS A 66 -7.08 9.98 2.93
CA LYS A 66 -7.95 8.77 2.99
C LYS A 66 -7.54 7.80 4.09
N SER A 67 -6.28 7.36 4.07
CA SER A 67 -5.78 6.37 5.04
C SER A 67 -5.76 6.90 6.48
N ILE A 68 -5.57 8.22 6.65
CA ILE A 68 -5.70 8.87 7.96
C ILE A 68 -7.16 8.84 8.43
N LEU A 69 -8.11 9.11 7.54
CA LEU A 69 -9.53 8.97 7.86
C LEU A 69 -9.86 7.52 8.21
N SER A 70 -9.46 6.57 7.37
CA SER A 70 -9.71 5.13 7.56
C SER A 70 -9.20 4.61 8.90
N SER A 71 -7.95 4.92 9.25
CA SER A 71 -7.36 4.49 10.52
C SER A 71 -7.96 5.21 11.74
N ASN A 72 -8.47 6.43 11.56
CA ASN A 72 -9.05 7.22 12.64
C ASN A 72 -10.54 6.97 12.87
N LEU A 73 -11.23 6.26 11.98
CA LEU A 73 -12.66 5.99 12.13
C LEU A 73 -13.00 5.26 13.44
N VAL A 74 -12.10 4.42 13.96
CA VAL A 74 -12.25 3.78 15.27
C VAL A 74 -12.36 4.79 16.42
N ASN A 75 -11.70 5.94 16.32
CA ASN A 75 -11.77 7.01 17.33
C ASN A 75 -12.98 7.94 17.13
N ILE A 76 -13.40 8.08 15.86
CA ILE A 76 -14.50 8.97 15.48
C ILE A 76 -15.87 8.32 15.70
N LEU A 77 -15.95 6.99 15.54
CA LEU A 77 -17.13 6.16 15.81
C LEU A 77 -16.91 5.33 17.09
N PRO A 78 -17.06 5.94 18.27
CA PRO A 78 -16.76 5.26 19.52
C PRO A 78 -17.75 4.13 19.83
N MET A 79 -17.43 3.32 20.83
CA MET A 79 -18.33 2.31 21.39
C MET A 79 -19.76 2.87 21.55
N PRO A 80 -20.79 2.08 21.29
CA PRO A 80 -20.76 0.62 21.06
C PRO A 80 -20.50 0.19 19.60
N ASN A 81 -20.18 1.11 18.67
CA ASN A 81 -19.85 0.72 17.31
C ASN A 81 -18.54 -0.08 17.28
N ILE A 82 -18.49 -1.06 16.38
CA ILE A 82 -17.28 -1.85 16.10
C ILE A 82 -16.71 -1.38 14.77
N VAL A 83 -15.44 -0.97 14.76
CA VAL A 83 -14.76 -0.51 13.56
C VAL A 83 -13.52 -1.36 13.31
N ILE A 84 -13.42 -1.94 12.12
CA ILE A 84 -12.24 -2.69 11.63
C ILE A 84 -11.77 -2.03 10.34
N ALA A 85 -10.47 -1.80 10.20
CA ALA A 85 -9.87 -1.27 8.99
C ALA A 85 -8.91 -2.27 8.37
N TYR A 86 -9.14 -2.60 7.11
CA TYR A 86 -8.27 -3.41 6.26
C TYR A 86 -7.42 -2.51 5.37
N ASP A 87 -6.11 -2.70 5.39
CA ASP A 87 -5.15 -1.88 4.66
C ASP A 87 -4.71 -2.60 3.37
N CYS A 88 -5.28 -2.18 2.22
CA CYS A 88 -4.92 -2.74 0.92
C CYS A 88 -3.52 -2.31 0.45
N PHE A 89 -2.99 -1.18 0.94
CA PHE A 89 -1.68 -0.67 0.54
C PHE A 89 -0.53 -1.38 1.26
N GLY A 90 -0.65 -1.59 2.57
CA GLY A 90 0.33 -2.30 3.40
C GLY A 90 1.75 -1.74 3.31
N ASN A 91 1.91 -0.42 3.22
CA ASN A 91 3.20 0.23 2.96
C ASN A 91 3.90 -0.31 1.69
N GLY A 92 3.16 -0.45 0.60
CA GLY A 92 3.64 -1.02 -0.65
C GLY A 92 3.62 -2.57 -0.68
N GLY A 93 3.26 -3.22 0.44
CA GLY A 93 3.20 -4.67 0.56
C GLY A 93 2.21 -5.34 -0.39
N TYR A 94 1.23 -4.60 -0.92
CA TYR A 94 0.26 -5.10 -1.90
C TYR A 94 0.90 -5.67 -3.18
N ARG A 95 2.13 -5.27 -3.51
CA ARG A 95 2.90 -5.75 -4.66
C ARG A 95 3.80 -6.95 -4.34
N LYS A 96 3.75 -7.48 -3.12
CA LYS A 96 4.48 -8.69 -2.76
C LYS A 96 3.65 -9.93 -3.06
N THR A 97 4.25 -10.93 -3.67
CA THR A 97 3.62 -12.24 -3.87
C THR A 97 3.31 -12.95 -2.55
N SER A 98 4.02 -12.60 -1.48
CA SER A 98 3.84 -13.14 -0.13
C SER A 98 2.78 -12.44 0.71
N GLU A 99 2.31 -11.25 0.30
CA GLU A 99 1.26 -10.49 0.98
C GLU A 99 0.14 -10.16 0.00
N LYS A 100 -0.66 -11.15 -0.37
CA LYS A 100 -1.72 -11.01 -1.38
C LYS A 100 -2.94 -10.25 -0.85
N ARG A 101 -2.77 -8.96 -0.59
CA ARG A 101 -3.80 -8.08 -0.02
C ARG A 101 -5.03 -7.88 -0.91
N HIS A 102 -5.02 -8.38 -2.13
CA HIS A 102 -6.11 -8.28 -3.10
C HIS A 102 -7.00 -9.53 -3.15
N THR A 103 -6.53 -10.68 -2.65
CA THR A 103 -7.28 -11.94 -2.76
C THR A 103 -8.45 -11.98 -1.77
N VAL A 104 -9.54 -12.62 -2.17
CA VAL A 104 -10.71 -12.83 -1.32
C VAL A 104 -10.33 -13.57 -0.04
N LYS A 105 -9.59 -14.67 -0.18
CA LYS A 105 -9.15 -15.49 0.94
C LYS A 105 -8.43 -14.67 2.01
N ASP A 106 -7.40 -13.90 1.61
CA ASP A 106 -6.55 -13.22 2.58
C ASP A 106 -7.27 -12.02 3.20
N ALA A 107 -8.05 -11.27 2.41
CA ALA A 107 -8.81 -10.14 2.91
C ALA A 107 -9.90 -10.58 3.90
N MET A 108 -10.70 -11.59 3.56
CA MET A 108 -11.77 -12.09 4.42
C MET A 108 -11.22 -12.73 5.70
N THR A 109 -10.14 -13.53 5.57
CA THR A 109 -9.45 -14.13 6.73
C THR A 109 -8.93 -13.06 7.68
N GLN A 110 -8.22 -12.04 7.15
CA GLN A 110 -7.67 -10.97 7.98
C GLN A 110 -8.76 -10.23 8.76
N VAL A 111 -9.82 -9.77 8.08
CA VAL A 111 -10.89 -8.98 8.70
C VAL A 111 -11.62 -9.78 9.78
N ILE A 112 -12.01 -11.02 9.47
CA ILE A 112 -12.72 -11.85 10.43
C ILE A 112 -11.85 -12.23 11.61
N ASN A 113 -10.57 -12.50 11.39
CA ASN A 113 -9.66 -12.86 12.47
C ASN A 113 -9.30 -11.67 13.37
N GLU A 114 -9.33 -10.44 12.87
CA GLU A 114 -9.29 -9.25 13.74
C GLU A 114 -10.57 -9.13 14.61
N LEU A 115 -11.76 -9.38 14.06
CA LEU A 115 -13.01 -9.44 14.83
C LEU A 115 -12.97 -10.57 15.87
N ALA A 116 -12.48 -11.75 15.50
CA ALA A 116 -12.34 -12.89 16.39
C ALA A 116 -11.34 -12.64 17.52
N LYS A 117 -10.22 -11.99 17.22
CA LYS A 117 -9.21 -11.56 18.21
C LYS A 117 -9.80 -10.58 19.24
N ALA A 118 -10.72 -9.74 18.80
CA ALA A 118 -11.48 -8.84 19.68
C ALA A 118 -12.64 -9.54 20.43
N GLY A 119 -12.90 -10.82 20.14
CA GLY A 119 -13.91 -11.62 20.84
C GLY A 119 -15.31 -11.54 20.25
N TYR A 120 -15.49 -11.01 19.04
CA TYR A 120 -16.82 -10.80 18.45
C TYR A 120 -17.37 -12.01 17.67
N CYS A 121 -16.52 -12.89 17.17
CA CYS A 121 -16.90 -14.09 16.42
C CYS A 121 -15.83 -15.18 16.52
N LEU A 122 -16.08 -16.34 15.89
CA LEU A 122 -15.08 -17.39 15.72
C LEU A 122 -14.16 -17.08 14.53
N GLN A 123 -12.90 -17.44 14.68
CA GLN A 123 -11.89 -17.24 13.63
C GLN A 123 -12.13 -18.10 12.39
N ILE A 124 -11.63 -17.65 11.26
CA ILE A 124 -11.49 -18.42 10.03
C ILE A 124 -10.07 -19.01 10.00
N ILE A 125 -9.96 -20.30 9.67
CA ILE A 125 -8.68 -20.98 9.51
C ILE A 125 -8.45 -21.22 8.01
N PRO A 126 -7.47 -20.55 7.38
CA PRO A 126 -7.28 -20.56 5.92
C PRO A 126 -6.53 -21.82 5.43
N THR A 127 -6.96 -23.02 5.87
CA THR A 127 -6.24 -24.28 5.66
C THR A 127 -6.45 -24.91 4.29
N ARG A 128 -7.49 -24.50 3.54
CA ARG A 128 -7.90 -25.17 2.31
C ARG A 128 -7.78 -24.26 1.10
N ASN A 129 -7.62 -24.88 -0.07
CA ASN A 129 -7.65 -24.20 -1.35
C ASN A 129 -9.09 -24.21 -1.89
N GLU A 130 -9.97 -23.50 -1.19
CA GLU A 130 -11.38 -23.34 -1.55
C GLU A 130 -11.56 -22.18 -2.56
N PRO A 131 -12.62 -22.19 -3.35
CA PRO A 131 -12.92 -21.08 -4.27
C PRO A 131 -13.29 -19.80 -3.50
N ASP A 132 -13.21 -18.65 -4.19
CA ASP A 132 -13.48 -17.33 -3.62
C ASP A 132 -14.87 -17.23 -2.98
N GLU A 133 -15.89 -17.83 -3.58
CA GLU A 133 -17.26 -17.85 -3.09
C GLU A 133 -17.37 -18.47 -1.69
N HIS A 134 -16.55 -19.50 -1.40
CA HIS A 134 -16.51 -20.11 -0.09
C HIS A 134 -16.06 -19.13 1.00
N TRP A 135 -15.01 -18.34 0.71
CA TRP A 135 -14.48 -17.35 1.65
C TRP A 135 -15.45 -16.18 1.86
N ILE A 136 -16.15 -15.76 0.81
CA ILE A 136 -17.20 -14.73 0.90
C ILE A 136 -18.34 -15.22 1.77
N LEU A 137 -18.84 -16.43 1.56
CA LEU A 137 -19.92 -16.99 2.39
C LEU A 137 -19.49 -17.09 3.86
N GLN A 138 -18.28 -17.57 4.14
CA GLN A 138 -17.78 -17.61 5.51
C GLN A 138 -17.67 -16.23 6.15
N PHE A 139 -17.22 -15.25 5.39
CA PHE A 139 -17.17 -13.86 5.83
C PHE A 139 -18.56 -13.33 6.16
N LEU A 140 -19.53 -13.51 5.29
CA LEU A 140 -20.91 -13.06 5.49
C LEU A 140 -21.56 -13.74 6.69
N ASP A 141 -21.35 -15.05 6.88
CA ASP A 141 -21.84 -15.79 8.04
C ASP A 141 -21.30 -15.20 9.36
N ARG A 142 -20.00 -14.89 9.43
CA ARG A 142 -19.40 -14.27 10.62
C ARG A 142 -19.88 -12.86 10.85
N ILE A 143 -20.04 -12.06 9.79
CA ILE A 143 -20.63 -10.72 9.90
C ILE A 143 -22.06 -10.78 10.42
N ASN A 144 -22.88 -11.71 9.92
CA ASN A 144 -24.24 -11.91 10.41
C ASN A 144 -24.26 -12.27 11.91
N GLU A 145 -23.34 -13.12 12.35
CA GLU A 145 -23.17 -13.47 13.78
C GLU A 145 -22.83 -12.23 14.62
N VAL A 146 -21.80 -11.47 14.22
CA VAL A 146 -21.38 -10.25 14.91
C VAL A 146 -22.49 -9.22 14.96
N CYS A 147 -23.15 -8.97 13.84
CA CYS A 147 -24.23 -8.00 13.74
C CYS A 147 -25.45 -8.36 14.59
N SER A 148 -25.81 -9.65 14.62
CA SER A 148 -26.93 -10.15 15.46
C SER A 148 -26.60 -9.98 16.94
N ASN A 149 -25.40 -10.34 17.37
CA ASN A 149 -24.98 -10.18 18.77
C ASN A 149 -24.93 -8.69 19.16
N LEU A 150 -24.35 -7.86 18.27
CA LEU A 150 -24.24 -6.41 18.50
C LEU A 150 -25.62 -5.76 18.65
N THR A 151 -26.59 -6.13 17.80
CA THR A 151 -27.95 -5.59 17.85
C THR A 151 -28.72 -6.05 19.12
N ALA A 152 -28.46 -7.26 19.60
CA ALA A 152 -29.05 -7.76 20.83
C ALA A 152 -28.64 -6.92 22.05
N ASP A 153 -27.40 -6.52 22.14
CA ASP A 153 -26.85 -5.73 23.24
C ASP A 153 -27.05 -4.20 23.02
N HIS A 154 -26.95 -3.75 21.78
CA HIS A 154 -26.99 -2.34 21.38
C HIS A 154 -27.74 -2.16 20.06
N PRO A 155 -29.06 -1.95 20.06
CA PRO A 155 -29.91 -1.97 18.87
C PRO A 155 -29.55 -0.96 17.76
N GLN A 156 -28.82 0.11 18.09
CA GLN A 156 -28.39 1.14 17.11
C GLN A 156 -26.90 1.08 16.76
N ALA A 157 -26.18 0.13 17.32
CA ALA A 157 -24.75 0.01 17.06
C ALA A 157 -24.46 -0.58 15.67
N LEU A 158 -23.40 -0.09 15.06
CA LEU A 158 -22.96 -0.49 13.73
C LEU A 158 -21.66 -1.31 13.79
N LEU A 159 -21.58 -2.30 12.94
CA LEU A 159 -20.33 -2.90 12.51
C LEU A 159 -19.85 -2.14 11.26
N VAL A 160 -18.71 -1.50 11.34
CA VAL A 160 -18.11 -0.74 10.23
C VAL A 160 -16.80 -1.41 9.82
N ILE A 161 -16.72 -1.84 8.57
CA ILE A 161 -15.52 -2.44 8.00
C ILE A 161 -15.03 -1.52 6.90
N VAL A 162 -13.79 -1.02 7.05
CA VAL A 162 -13.16 -0.10 6.10
C VAL A 162 -12.10 -0.84 5.31
N PHE A 163 -12.23 -0.85 4.00
CA PHE A 163 -11.22 -1.32 3.07
C PHE A 163 -10.49 -0.11 2.48
N ASP A 164 -9.33 0.21 3.06
CA ASP A 164 -8.56 1.38 2.63
C ASP A 164 -7.73 1.11 1.38
N ALA A 165 -7.74 2.09 0.46
CA ALA A 165 -6.95 2.08 -0.76
C ALA A 165 -7.19 0.83 -1.64
N VAL A 166 -8.47 0.48 -1.87
CA VAL A 166 -8.84 -0.71 -2.66
C VAL A 166 -8.37 -0.63 -4.11
N ASP A 167 -8.12 0.56 -4.63
CA ASP A 167 -7.47 0.75 -5.94
C ASP A 167 -6.08 0.10 -6.01
N ASN A 168 -5.33 0.03 -4.91
CA ASN A 168 -4.06 -0.71 -4.86
C ASN A 168 -4.29 -2.22 -4.90
N ALA A 169 -5.35 -2.74 -4.26
CA ALA A 169 -5.71 -4.16 -4.39
C ALA A 169 -6.09 -4.50 -5.84
N MET A 170 -6.84 -3.63 -6.52
CA MET A 170 -7.17 -3.80 -7.93
C MET A 170 -5.94 -3.82 -8.83
N MET A 171 -4.99 -2.89 -8.59
CA MET A 171 -3.73 -2.87 -9.33
C MET A 171 -2.90 -4.13 -9.11
N ALA A 172 -2.84 -4.63 -7.88
CA ALA A 172 -2.15 -5.88 -7.58
C ALA A 172 -2.82 -7.08 -8.27
N ALA A 173 -4.14 -7.15 -8.26
CA ALA A 173 -4.89 -8.19 -8.94
C ALA A 173 -4.58 -8.20 -10.46
N ASP A 174 -4.53 -7.03 -11.10
CA ASP A 174 -4.14 -6.90 -12.51
C ASP A 174 -2.65 -7.29 -12.72
N GLU A 175 -1.76 -6.80 -11.86
CA GLU A 175 -0.32 -7.12 -11.95
C GLU A 175 -0.07 -8.62 -11.84
N PHE A 176 -0.77 -9.31 -10.94
CA PHE A 176 -0.64 -10.76 -10.71
C PHE A 176 -1.56 -11.61 -11.59
N ASN A 177 -2.44 -10.99 -12.39
CA ASN A 177 -3.47 -11.67 -13.18
C ASN A 177 -4.37 -12.57 -12.31
N GLU A 178 -4.84 -12.01 -11.21
CA GLU A 178 -5.70 -12.65 -10.22
C GLU A 178 -6.99 -11.83 -10.00
N SER A 179 -8.00 -12.41 -9.31
CA SER A 179 -9.22 -11.69 -8.93
C SER A 179 -8.99 -10.78 -7.74
N CYS A 180 -9.82 -9.72 -7.63
CA CYS A 180 -9.82 -8.83 -6.47
C CYS A 180 -11.10 -9.00 -5.64
N PHE A 181 -10.95 -9.08 -4.33
CA PHE A 181 -12.08 -9.20 -3.40
C PHE A 181 -13.07 -8.03 -3.50
N ALA A 182 -12.57 -6.82 -3.79
CA ALA A 182 -13.40 -5.61 -3.73
C ALA A 182 -14.56 -5.62 -4.73
N ASN A 183 -14.32 -6.08 -5.98
CA ASN A 183 -15.38 -6.18 -7.00
C ASN A 183 -16.46 -7.21 -6.64
N GLN A 184 -16.09 -8.28 -5.93
CA GLN A 184 -17.03 -9.30 -5.51
C GLN A 184 -17.84 -8.79 -4.32
N LEU A 185 -17.14 -8.26 -3.30
CA LEU A 185 -17.77 -7.84 -2.05
C LEU A 185 -18.72 -6.64 -2.22
N LEU A 186 -18.46 -5.76 -3.20
CA LEU A 186 -19.36 -4.65 -3.54
C LEU A 186 -20.73 -5.10 -4.07
N LYS A 187 -20.87 -6.35 -4.48
CA LYS A 187 -22.11 -6.95 -5.01
C LYS A 187 -22.86 -7.79 -3.99
N GLU A 188 -22.27 -8.00 -2.81
CA GLU A 188 -22.87 -8.81 -1.75
C GLU A 188 -23.77 -7.97 -0.84
N ASP A 189 -24.86 -8.57 -0.37
CA ASP A 189 -25.73 -7.98 0.63
C ASP A 189 -25.18 -8.25 2.04
N VAL A 190 -25.20 -7.23 2.89
CA VAL A 190 -24.78 -7.31 4.29
C VAL A 190 -25.91 -6.92 5.23
N PRO A 191 -25.87 -7.30 6.54
CA PRO A 191 -26.90 -6.90 7.51
C PRO A 191 -27.11 -5.38 7.58
N ASP A 192 -28.35 -4.95 7.89
CA ASP A 192 -28.74 -3.54 7.97
C ASP A 192 -27.88 -2.70 8.92
N ASN A 193 -27.27 -3.32 9.93
CA ASN A 193 -26.35 -2.67 10.87
C ASN A 193 -24.86 -2.90 10.53
N CYS A 194 -24.56 -3.44 9.36
CA CYS A 194 -23.19 -3.50 8.82
C CYS A 194 -22.96 -2.40 7.79
N ARG A 195 -21.76 -1.85 7.78
CA ARG A 195 -21.30 -0.86 6.79
C ARG A 195 -19.96 -1.28 6.20
N LEU A 196 -19.93 -1.51 4.91
CA LEU A 196 -18.67 -1.70 4.18
C LEU A 196 -18.29 -0.37 3.52
N ILE A 197 -17.12 0.13 3.85
CA ILE A 197 -16.57 1.38 3.32
C ILE A 197 -15.36 1.04 2.49
N PHE A 198 -15.33 1.52 1.25
CA PHE A 198 -14.21 1.34 0.33
C PHE A 198 -13.59 2.70 0.02
N THR A 199 -12.28 2.85 0.18
CA THR A 199 -11.62 4.07 -0.21
C THR A 199 -10.77 3.86 -1.47
N CYS A 200 -10.84 4.79 -2.42
CA CYS A 200 -10.05 4.74 -3.65
C CYS A 200 -9.73 6.14 -4.18
N ARG A 201 -8.91 6.21 -5.21
CA ARG A 201 -8.71 7.45 -5.97
C ARG A 201 -9.84 7.64 -6.99
N PRO A 202 -10.29 8.90 -7.25
CA PRO A 202 -11.36 9.18 -8.21
C PRO A 202 -11.08 8.63 -9.60
N GLU A 203 -9.84 8.78 -10.08
CA GLU A 203 -9.40 8.32 -11.40
C GLU A 203 -9.33 6.79 -11.55
N ARG A 204 -9.48 6.06 -10.45
CA ARG A 204 -9.47 4.58 -10.41
C ARG A 204 -10.80 3.98 -9.97
N LEU A 205 -11.81 4.82 -9.77
CA LEU A 205 -13.14 4.37 -9.34
C LEU A 205 -13.75 3.35 -10.32
N GLU A 206 -13.54 3.54 -11.62
CA GLU A 206 -14.07 2.64 -12.66
C GLU A 206 -13.50 1.21 -12.54
N LEU A 207 -12.28 1.04 -11.99
CA LEU A 207 -11.70 -0.29 -11.78
C LEU A 207 -12.52 -1.15 -10.81
N LEU A 208 -13.24 -0.51 -9.88
CA LEU A 208 -14.06 -1.19 -8.88
C LEU A 208 -15.38 -1.70 -9.45
N ASP A 209 -15.80 -1.26 -10.64
CA ASP A 209 -17.10 -1.59 -11.25
C ASP A 209 -18.26 -1.51 -10.24
N PRO A 210 -18.44 -0.38 -9.55
CA PRO A 210 -19.41 -0.26 -8.49
C PRO A 210 -20.84 -0.31 -9.02
N PRO A 211 -21.79 -0.91 -8.27
CA PRO A 211 -23.21 -0.81 -8.59
C PRO A 211 -23.65 0.65 -8.75
N SER A 212 -24.50 0.94 -9.74
CA SER A 212 -24.99 2.30 -10.02
C SER A 212 -25.79 2.93 -8.88
N SER A 213 -26.22 2.14 -7.91
CA SER A 213 -26.91 2.60 -6.70
C SER A 213 -25.96 3.27 -5.68
N ILE A 214 -24.66 3.05 -5.79
CA ILE A 214 -23.67 3.62 -4.87
C ILE A 214 -23.19 4.95 -5.41
N VAL A 215 -23.48 6.03 -4.68
CA VAL A 215 -22.97 7.36 -4.99
C VAL A 215 -21.70 7.60 -4.16
N PRO A 216 -20.54 7.77 -4.79
CA PRO A 216 -19.30 8.02 -4.06
C PRO A 216 -19.35 9.34 -3.27
N LEU A 217 -18.79 9.31 -2.06
CA LEU A 217 -18.53 10.48 -1.24
C LEU A 217 -17.13 10.99 -1.54
N GLU A 218 -17.01 12.28 -1.87
CA GLU A 218 -15.69 12.87 -2.06
C GLU A 218 -15.14 13.44 -0.75
N LEU A 219 -13.96 12.99 -0.36
CA LEU A 219 -13.16 13.63 0.68
C LEU A 219 -12.33 14.74 0.01
N SER A 220 -12.75 15.96 0.18
CA SER A 220 -12.11 17.13 -0.44
C SER A 220 -10.78 17.49 0.23
N SER A 221 -9.95 18.28 -0.43
CA SER A 221 -8.75 18.92 0.14
C SER A 221 -9.08 19.80 1.35
N PHE A 222 -8.05 20.29 2.07
CA PHE A 222 -8.24 21.22 3.19
C PHE A 222 -8.92 22.53 2.74
N THR A 223 -9.92 22.92 3.49
CA THR A 223 -10.48 24.27 3.41
C THR A 223 -9.48 25.30 3.93
N THR A 224 -9.70 26.59 3.64
CA THR A 224 -8.88 27.67 4.21
C THR A 224 -8.84 27.64 5.75
N LYS A 225 -9.95 27.22 6.41
CA LYS A 225 -10.00 27.08 7.87
C LYS A 225 -9.14 25.94 8.39
N GLU A 226 -9.11 24.81 7.69
CA GLU A 226 -8.24 23.67 8.03
C GLU A 226 -6.78 24.01 7.78
N THR A 227 -6.49 24.72 6.67
CA THR A 227 -5.15 25.23 6.35
C THR A 227 -4.66 26.22 7.40
N LEU A 228 -5.53 27.12 7.88
CA LEU A 228 -5.19 28.03 8.99
C LEU A 228 -4.78 27.25 10.25
N LYS A 229 -5.59 26.23 10.64
CA LYS A 229 -5.27 25.39 11.80
C LYS A 229 -3.94 24.64 11.62
N ASN A 230 -3.65 24.19 10.40
CA ASN A 230 -2.39 23.54 10.08
C ASN A 230 -1.21 24.50 10.22
N LEU A 231 -1.30 25.70 9.64
CA LEU A 231 -0.25 26.73 9.68
C LEU A 231 0.02 27.25 11.10
N GLN A 232 -1.00 27.41 11.94
CA GLN A 232 -0.87 27.85 13.34
C GLN A 232 -0.05 26.91 14.22
N GLN A 233 0.18 25.68 13.77
CA GLN A 233 1.07 24.74 14.47
C GLN A 233 2.56 25.02 14.24
N TYR A 234 2.88 25.80 13.20
CA TYR A 234 4.25 26.09 12.77
C TYR A 234 4.61 27.57 12.92
N TYR A 235 3.63 28.47 12.75
CA TYR A 235 3.82 29.92 12.78
C TYR A 235 2.87 30.56 13.78
N ALA A 236 3.39 31.44 14.64
CA ALA A 236 2.58 32.09 15.69
C ALA A 236 1.61 33.15 15.11
N ASP A 237 2.11 33.93 14.16
CA ASP A 237 1.34 34.99 13.51
C ASP A 237 1.10 34.62 12.03
N VAL A 238 -0.15 34.37 11.69
CA VAL A 238 -0.55 33.96 10.34
C VAL A 238 -1.65 34.91 9.84
N ASP A 239 -1.33 35.66 8.77
CA ASP A 239 -2.31 36.52 8.11
C ASP A 239 -3.25 35.73 7.21
N ILE A 240 -4.55 36.11 7.17
CA ILE A 240 -5.56 35.36 6.43
C ILE A 240 -5.27 35.36 4.91
N ALA A 241 -4.71 36.46 4.38
CA ALA A 241 -4.32 36.52 2.97
C ALA A 241 -3.21 35.52 2.63
N GLN A 242 -2.24 35.32 3.53
CA GLN A 242 -1.19 34.33 3.37
C GLN A 242 -1.74 32.90 3.48
N VAL A 243 -2.76 32.67 4.33
CA VAL A 243 -3.44 31.36 4.42
C VAL A 243 -4.15 31.04 3.11
N GLU A 244 -4.88 31.98 2.54
CA GLU A 244 -5.59 31.83 1.27
C GLU A 244 -4.60 31.56 0.14
N GLU A 245 -3.50 32.30 0.09
CA GLU A 245 -2.43 32.11 -0.89
C GLU A 245 -1.80 30.73 -0.74
N PHE A 246 -1.40 30.31 0.48
CA PHE A 246 -0.83 29.00 0.73
C PHE A 246 -1.80 27.88 0.41
N ASN A 247 -3.07 28.01 0.78
CA ASN A 247 -4.11 27.04 0.44
C ASN A 247 -4.28 26.92 -1.08
N SER A 248 -4.32 28.05 -1.79
CA SER A 248 -4.42 28.08 -3.25
C SER A 248 -3.21 27.43 -3.93
N LEU A 249 -2.00 27.81 -3.52
CA LEU A 249 -0.75 27.28 -4.10
C LEU A 249 -0.58 25.78 -3.87
N THR A 250 -1.03 25.27 -2.71
CA THR A 250 -0.96 23.85 -2.36
C THR A 250 -2.20 23.04 -2.80
N GLY A 251 -3.18 23.69 -3.48
CA GLY A 251 -4.47 23.07 -3.79
C GLY A 251 -5.21 22.56 -2.56
N GLY A 252 -4.90 23.08 -1.37
CA GLY A 252 -5.40 22.58 -0.10
C GLY A 252 -5.00 21.15 0.23
N ASN A 253 -4.08 20.53 -0.51
CA ASN A 253 -3.69 19.14 -0.29
C ASN A 253 -2.87 19.00 0.99
N PRO A 254 -3.34 18.21 2.01
CA PRO A 254 -2.67 18.07 3.29
C PRO A 254 -1.22 17.57 3.18
N ARG A 255 -0.94 16.67 2.25
CA ARG A 255 0.41 16.12 2.04
C ARG A 255 1.35 17.16 1.43
N VAL A 256 0.85 17.93 0.46
CA VAL A 256 1.60 19.06 -0.14
C VAL A 256 1.92 20.08 0.95
N GLN A 257 0.94 20.45 1.77
CA GLN A 257 1.15 21.37 2.89
C GLN A 257 2.17 20.83 3.89
N ALA A 258 2.05 19.56 4.29
CA ALA A 258 2.99 18.93 5.23
C ALA A 258 4.42 18.90 4.67
N ASN A 259 4.59 18.60 3.40
CA ASN A 259 5.90 18.59 2.74
C ASN A 259 6.48 20.01 2.64
N ALA A 260 5.66 21.01 2.30
CA ALA A 260 6.07 22.40 2.25
C ALA A 260 6.53 22.91 3.63
N LEU A 261 5.76 22.61 4.68
CA LEU A 261 6.08 23.00 6.05
C LEU A 261 7.31 22.28 6.62
N ALA A 262 7.62 21.08 6.11
CA ALA A 262 8.83 20.35 6.48
C ALA A 262 10.14 21.05 6.04
N LEU A 263 10.08 22.01 5.10
CA LEU A 263 11.23 22.80 4.66
C LEU A 263 11.70 23.80 5.72
N ARG A 264 10.87 24.05 6.76
CA ARG A 264 11.22 24.84 7.97
C ARG A 264 11.75 26.25 7.67
N TYR A 265 11.06 27.02 6.82
CA TYR A 265 11.32 28.43 6.65
C TYR A 265 11.05 29.21 7.95
N GLU A 266 11.78 30.31 8.20
CA GLU A 266 11.64 31.10 9.42
C GLU A 266 10.26 31.81 9.48
N SER A 267 9.68 32.13 8.32
CA SER A 267 8.36 32.76 8.22
C SER A 267 7.51 32.16 7.08
N LEU A 268 6.20 32.27 7.21
CA LEU A 268 5.26 31.87 6.15
C LEU A 268 5.49 32.70 4.87
N HIS A 269 5.86 33.97 5.02
CA HIS A 269 6.18 34.84 3.88
C HIS A 269 7.36 34.30 3.05
N GLU A 270 8.45 33.86 3.69
CA GLU A 270 9.59 33.27 2.99
C GLU A 270 9.20 31.96 2.31
N LEU A 271 8.39 31.13 2.96
CA LEU A 271 7.86 29.92 2.34
C LEU A 271 7.05 30.24 1.07
N LEU A 272 6.15 31.22 1.12
CA LEU A 272 5.34 31.65 -0.03
C LEU A 272 6.21 32.20 -1.16
N LEU A 273 7.23 33.00 -0.86
CA LEU A 273 8.18 33.51 -1.85
C LEU A 273 8.97 32.38 -2.55
N SER A 274 9.18 31.25 -1.88
CA SER A 274 9.86 30.09 -2.47
C SER A 274 9.01 29.38 -3.54
N PHE A 275 7.71 29.65 -3.57
CA PHE A 275 6.78 29.07 -4.54
C PHE A 275 6.65 30.02 -5.75
N ASN A 276 6.99 29.54 -6.94
CA ASN A 276 6.83 30.31 -8.19
C ASN A 276 5.36 30.35 -8.61
N SER A 277 4.52 31.21 -8.07
CA SER A 277 3.15 31.59 -8.48
C SER A 277 2.24 30.58 -9.22
N ALA A 278 2.61 29.28 -9.24
CA ALA A 278 1.88 28.19 -9.87
C ALA A 278 1.33 27.23 -8.81
N ILE A 279 0.19 26.62 -9.10
CA ILE A 279 -0.36 25.55 -8.25
C ILE A 279 0.68 24.43 -8.16
N ILE A 280 1.02 24.03 -6.94
CA ILE A 280 2.02 23.00 -6.67
C ILE A 280 1.28 21.69 -6.40
N THR A 281 1.58 20.67 -7.19
CA THR A 281 1.09 19.31 -6.97
C THR A 281 2.02 18.54 -6.03
N VAL A 282 1.59 17.35 -5.57
CA VAL A 282 2.46 16.41 -4.84
C VAL A 282 3.64 16.02 -5.71
N GLU A 283 3.36 15.77 -6.99
CA GLU A 283 4.34 15.38 -8.00
C GLU A 283 5.40 16.47 -8.22
N ASP A 284 4.99 17.74 -8.35
CA ASP A 284 5.90 18.87 -8.52
C ASP A 284 6.84 19.06 -7.31
N LEU A 285 6.34 18.88 -6.10
CA LEU A 285 7.16 18.96 -4.89
C LEU A 285 8.13 17.78 -4.80
N ILE A 286 7.67 16.59 -5.09
CA ILE A 286 8.52 15.39 -5.14
C ILE A 286 9.58 15.56 -6.21
N GLU A 287 9.19 16.00 -7.41
CA GLU A 287 10.15 16.25 -8.50
C GLU A 287 11.22 17.27 -8.10
N ARG A 288 10.83 18.40 -7.49
CA ARG A 288 11.77 19.41 -7.00
C ARG A 288 12.71 18.85 -5.96
N GLN A 289 12.18 18.19 -4.93
CA GLN A 289 12.97 17.59 -3.85
C GLN A 289 13.93 16.53 -4.39
N LEU A 290 13.47 15.70 -5.33
CA LEU A 290 14.32 14.66 -5.95
C LEU A 290 15.42 15.28 -6.82
N LYS A 291 15.09 16.30 -7.63
CA LYS A 291 16.09 17.01 -8.44
C LYS A 291 17.16 17.68 -7.57
N GLU A 292 16.76 18.35 -6.49
CA GLU A 292 17.69 18.96 -5.53
C GLU A 292 18.54 17.89 -4.85
N ALA A 293 17.93 16.84 -4.29
CA ALA A 293 18.65 15.77 -3.62
C ALA A 293 19.61 15.03 -4.56
N MET A 294 19.22 14.79 -5.81
CA MET A 294 20.06 14.16 -6.83
C MET A 294 21.22 15.09 -7.28
N SER A 295 20.97 16.40 -7.35
CA SER A 295 22.02 17.38 -7.63
C SER A 295 23.04 17.42 -6.51
N ASP A 296 22.60 17.53 -5.26
CA ASP A 296 23.44 17.54 -4.07
C ASP A 296 24.28 16.25 -3.95
N LEU A 297 23.65 15.10 -4.23
CA LEU A 297 24.32 13.81 -4.29
C LEU A 297 25.42 13.80 -5.34
N LYS A 298 25.10 14.23 -6.58
CA LYS A 298 26.08 14.28 -7.68
C LYS A 298 27.22 15.26 -7.42
N ASP A 299 27.00 16.29 -6.63
CA ASP A 299 28.03 17.26 -6.25
C ASP A 299 28.92 16.77 -5.09
N LYS A 300 28.35 15.99 -4.15
CA LYS A 300 29.08 15.35 -3.05
C LYS A 300 30.00 14.22 -3.52
N PHE A 301 29.62 13.51 -4.57
CA PHE A 301 30.40 12.39 -5.10
C PHE A 301 31.36 12.82 -6.19
N PRO A 302 32.61 12.31 -6.22
CA PRO A 302 33.53 12.51 -7.32
C PRO A 302 32.91 12.11 -8.66
N LEU A 303 33.35 12.78 -9.75
CA LEU A 303 32.85 12.55 -11.11
C LEU A 303 32.84 11.07 -11.54
N VAL A 304 33.78 10.28 -11.00
CA VAL A 304 33.90 8.83 -11.26
C VAL A 304 32.68 8.05 -10.79
N TYR A 305 32.00 8.49 -9.71
CA TYR A 305 30.84 7.77 -9.14
C TYR A 305 29.51 8.22 -9.71
N ARG A 306 29.45 9.21 -10.61
CA ARG A 306 28.18 9.68 -11.18
C ARG A 306 27.48 8.59 -12.02
N GLN A 307 28.26 7.79 -12.74
CA GLN A 307 27.74 6.63 -13.48
C GLN A 307 27.18 5.56 -12.55
N ASP A 308 27.83 5.37 -11.42
CA ASP A 308 27.38 4.41 -10.39
C ASP A 308 26.03 4.81 -9.80
N ILE A 309 25.85 6.12 -9.52
CA ILE A 309 24.56 6.67 -9.04
C ILE A 309 23.45 6.45 -10.08
N ASP A 310 23.72 6.76 -11.36
CA ASP A 310 22.73 6.54 -12.42
C ASP A 310 22.41 5.05 -12.57
N SER A 311 23.39 4.14 -12.44
CA SER A 311 23.18 2.69 -12.45
C SER A 311 22.31 2.22 -11.28
N ILE A 312 22.49 2.76 -10.07
CA ILE A 312 21.63 2.49 -8.91
C ILE A 312 20.19 2.96 -9.19
N CYS A 313 20.02 4.17 -9.72
CA CYS A 313 18.71 4.73 -10.05
C CYS A 313 17.98 3.89 -11.12
N ILE A 314 18.68 3.44 -12.16
CA ILE A 314 18.13 2.57 -13.20
C ILE A 314 17.72 1.22 -12.60
N GLY A 315 18.53 0.66 -11.71
CA GLY A 315 18.20 -0.56 -10.98
C GLY A 315 16.93 -0.41 -10.13
N LEU A 316 16.83 0.67 -9.35
CA LEU A 316 15.64 1.01 -8.55
C LEU A 316 14.37 1.14 -9.40
N ALA A 317 14.46 1.81 -10.55
CA ALA A 317 13.32 2.03 -11.44
C ALA A 317 12.86 0.76 -12.18
N THR A 318 13.75 -0.22 -12.34
CA THR A 318 13.50 -1.40 -13.18
C THR A 318 13.05 -2.63 -12.40
N LEU A 319 13.62 -2.81 -11.20
CA LEU A 319 13.40 -3.99 -10.36
C LEU A 319 12.06 -3.93 -9.64
N PRO A 320 11.41 -5.07 -9.38
CA PRO A 320 10.26 -5.14 -8.49
C PRO A 320 10.59 -4.56 -7.11
N PRO A 321 9.60 -4.00 -6.38
CA PRO A 321 9.82 -3.38 -5.08
C PRO A 321 10.41 -4.34 -4.03
N PHE A 322 10.88 -3.79 -2.90
CA PHE A 322 11.59 -4.51 -1.83
C PHE A 322 12.92 -5.11 -2.26
N ILE A 323 13.69 -4.34 -3.02
CA ILE A 323 14.95 -4.76 -3.62
C ILE A 323 16.00 -5.00 -2.54
N PRO A 324 16.54 -6.23 -2.38
CA PRO A 324 17.66 -6.45 -1.48
C PRO A 324 18.88 -5.63 -1.91
N LEU A 325 19.55 -4.99 -0.93
CA LEU A 325 20.71 -4.14 -1.21
C LEU A 325 21.81 -4.87 -1.98
N SER A 326 22.00 -6.16 -1.71
CA SER A 326 22.96 -6.99 -2.43
C SER A 326 22.58 -7.19 -3.90
N VAL A 327 21.29 -7.37 -4.20
CA VAL A 327 20.80 -7.51 -5.57
C VAL A 327 20.97 -6.20 -6.32
N LEU A 328 20.59 -5.08 -5.72
CA LEU A 328 20.75 -3.76 -6.34
C LEU A 328 22.22 -3.45 -6.61
N ALA A 329 23.10 -3.74 -5.65
CA ALA A 329 24.54 -3.56 -5.79
C ALA A 329 25.12 -4.41 -6.95
N THR A 330 24.70 -5.67 -7.05
CA THR A 330 25.13 -6.57 -8.13
C THR A 330 24.70 -6.05 -9.50
N ILE A 331 23.44 -5.61 -9.63
CA ILE A 331 22.88 -5.10 -10.89
C ILE A 331 23.54 -3.78 -11.29
N ALA A 332 23.73 -2.87 -10.34
CA ALA A 332 24.40 -1.61 -10.57
C ALA A 332 25.92 -1.74 -10.75
N GLN A 333 26.48 -2.93 -10.46
CA GLN A 333 27.92 -3.23 -10.48
C GLN A 333 28.73 -2.33 -9.52
N VAL A 334 28.18 -2.07 -8.34
CA VAL A 334 28.77 -1.21 -7.32
C VAL A 334 28.88 -1.94 -5.97
N PRO A 335 29.75 -1.47 -5.05
CA PRO A 335 29.78 -2.00 -3.68
C PRO A 335 28.45 -1.77 -2.95
N VAL A 336 28.03 -2.72 -2.09
CA VAL A 336 26.81 -2.59 -1.27
C VAL A 336 26.82 -1.34 -0.38
N ASP A 337 28.00 -0.95 0.13
CA ASP A 337 28.13 0.23 0.97
C ASP A 337 27.86 1.53 0.22
N LEU A 338 28.13 1.58 -1.10
CA LEU A 338 27.75 2.72 -1.94
C LEU A 338 26.22 2.80 -2.07
N VAL A 339 25.54 1.67 -2.24
CA VAL A 339 24.08 1.63 -2.27
C VAL A 339 23.49 2.10 -0.95
N LYS A 340 24.06 1.67 0.20
CA LYS A 340 23.61 2.12 1.53
C LYS A 340 23.78 3.63 1.71
N SER A 341 24.95 4.17 1.32
CA SER A 341 25.20 5.60 1.37
C SER A 341 24.25 6.38 0.48
N PHE A 342 24.02 5.91 -0.75
CA PHE A 342 23.04 6.50 -1.66
C PHE A 342 21.65 6.56 -1.05
N VAL A 343 21.15 5.45 -0.48
CA VAL A 343 19.84 5.38 0.16
C VAL A 343 19.73 6.31 1.38
N ALA A 344 20.79 6.37 2.19
CA ALA A 344 20.86 7.24 3.36
C ALA A 344 20.87 8.71 2.98
N ASP A 345 21.65 9.07 1.96
CA ASP A 345 21.81 10.46 1.50
C ASP A 345 20.57 10.96 0.73
N LEU A 346 19.92 10.11 -0.07
CA LEU A 346 18.67 10.45 -0.72
C LEU A 346 17.51 10.59 0.29
N GLY A 347 17.56 9.83 1.38
CA GLY A 347 16.70 9.98 2.55
C GLY A 347 15.23 9.66 2.31
N ARG A 348 14.33 10.63 2.57
CA ARG A 348 12.87 10.45 2.61
C ARG A 348 12.21 9.74 1.41
N PRO A 349 12.66 9.90 0.16
CA PRO A 349 12.06 9.24 -1.00
C PRO A 349 12.11 7.72 -0.96
N LEU A 350 13.08 7.17 -0.25
CA LEU A 350 13.30 5.74 -0.14
C LEU A 350 13.02 5.22 1.28
N TRP A 351 12.57 4.01 1.35
CA TRP A 351 12.47 3.23 2.59
C TRP A 351 13.52 2.13 2.60
N LEU A 352 14.31 2.10 3.66
CA LEU A 352 15.20 1.00 3.95
C LEU A 352 14.58 0.15 5.05
N THR A 353 14.24 -1.09 4.72
CA THR A 353 13.75 -2.10 5.67
C THR A 353 14.78 -3.21 5.77
N ASP A 354 15.22 -3.57 6.96
CA ASP A 354 16.21 -4.61 7.29
C ASP A 354 17.38 -4.73 6.28
N HIS A 355 17.15 -5.20 5.08
CA HIS A 355 18.17 -5.38 4.03
C HIS A 355 17.63 -5.06 2.63
N ALA A 356 16.46 -4.47 2.54
CA ALA A 356 15.82 -4.14 1.27
C ALA A 356 15.47 -2.66 1.17
N VAL A 357 15.49 -2.13 -0.05
CA VAL A 357 15.08 -0.76 -0.37
C VAL A 357 13.85 -0.77 -1.25
N GLN A 358 12.97 0.21 -1.03
CA GLN A 358 11.82 0.47 -1.87
C GLN A 358 11.50 1.96 -1.91
N PHE A 359 10.70 2.37 -2.89
CA PHE A 359 10.13 3.70 -2.92
C PHE A 359 9.09 3.85 -1.80
N ARG A 360 9.07 5.03 -1.18
CA ARG A 360 8.12 5.34 -0.11
C ARG A 360 6.70 5.50 -0.63
N ASP A 361 6.56 5.99 -1.85
CA ASP A 361 5.27 6.25 -2.48
C ASP A 361 5.33 6.13 -4.00
N GLU A 362 4.15 5.95 -4.59
CA GLU A 362 3.98 5.78 -6.04
C GLU A 362 4.45 6.99 -6.87
N PRO A 363 4.20 8.26 -6.49
CA PRO A 363 4.73 9.38 -7.27
C PRO A 363 6.27 9.41 -7.34
N THR A 364 6.96 9.05 -6.25
CA THR A 364 8.42 8.90 -6.24
C THR A 364 8.87 7.79 -7.18
N GLU A 365 8.24 6.62 -7.11
CA GLU A 365 8.54 5.50 -8.01
C GLU A 365 8.35 5.88 -9.47
N LYS A 366 7.22 6.52 -9.78
CA LYS A 366 6.92 6.98 -11.13
C LYS A 366 7.97 7.98 -11.65
N TRP A 367 8.37 8.93 -10.81
CA TRP A 367 9.41 9.87 -11.18
C TRP A 367 10.73 9.15 -11.54
N PHE A 368 11.14 8.14 -10.76
CA PHE A 368 12.32 7.34 -11.08
C PHE A 368 12.15 6.56 -12.38
N GLN A 369 10.99 5.95 -12.61
CA GLN A 369 10.69 5.23 -13.86
C GLN A 369 10.71 6.14 -15.08
N ASP A 370 10.23 7.37 -14.97
CA ASP A 370 10.19 8.36 -16.05
C ASP A 370 11.60 8.92 -16.36
N ASN A 371 12.48 9.00 -15.36
CA ASN A 371 13.81 9.60 -15.51
C ASN A 371 14.96 8.57 -15.69
N PHE A 372 14.76 7.31 -15.27
CA PHE A 372 15.77 6.26 -15.22
C PHE A 372 15.25 4.94 -15.79
N SER A 373 14.92 4.91 -17.07
CA SER A 373 14.43 3.67 -17.71
C SER A 373 15.58 2.79 -18.22
N ALA A 374 15.52 1.50 -17.90
CA ALA A 374 16.47 0.53 -18.46
C ALA A 374 16.10 0.17 -19.91
N THR A 375 17.10 0.03 -20.75
CA THR A 375 16.96 -0.55 -22.09
C THR A 375 16.75 -2.07 -22.00
N ASN A 376 16.16 -2.69 -23.03
CA ASN A 376 16.00 -4.14 -23.08
C ASN A 376 17.32 -4.90 -22.91
N ALA A 377 18.43 -4.35 -23.43
CA ALA A 377 19.77 -4.92 -23.26
C ALA A 377 20.21 -4.88 -21.79
N GLN A 378 19.97 -3.77 -21.10
CA GLN A 378 20.27 -3.66 -19.66
C GLN A 378 19.43 -4.62 -18.83
N ILE A 379 18.12 -4.74 -19.12
CA ILE A 379 17.24 -5.70 -18.43
C ILE A 379 17.74 -7.14 -18.67
N SER A 380 18.17 -7.46 -19.89
CA SER A 380 18.75 -8.77 -20.20
C SER A 380 20.03 -9.03 -19.39
N ASN A 381 20.90 -8.04 -19.24
CA ASN A 381 22.09 -8.14 -18.39
C ASN A 381 21.71 -8.34 -16.91
N TYR A 382 20.63 -7.69 -16.44
CA TYR A 382 20.12 -7.89 -15.08
C TYR A 382 19.65 -9.32 -14.84
N VAL A 383 18.95 -9.91 -15.82
CA VAL A 383 18.58 -11.33 -15.77
C VAL A 383 19.81 -12.22 -15.58
N ASP A 384 20.86 -11.98 -16.38
CA ASP A 384 22.08 -12.78 -16.33
C ASP A 384 22.84 -12.58 -15.01
N ALA A 385 22.90 -11.36 -14.50
CA ALA A 385 23.52 -11.04 -13.22
C ALA A 385 22.78 -11.70 -12.04
N ILE A 386 21.44 -11.65 -12.03
CA ILE A 386 20.62 -12.27 -10.98
C ILE A 386 20.78 -13.80 -11.01
N LYS A 387 20.85 -14.42 -12.19
CA LYS A 387 21.05 -15.87 -12.33
C LYS A 387 22.41 -16.36 -11.81
N GLN A 388 23.40 -15.47 -11.74
CA GLN A 388 24.73 -15.77 -11.21
C GLN A 388 24.82 -15.65 -9.68
N LEU A 389 23.79 -15.08 -9.04
CA LEU A 389 23.75 -15.04 -7.59
C LEU A 389 23.50 -16.46 -7.04
N ASP A 390 24.44 -16.96 -6.27
CA ASP A 390 24.37 -18.31 -5.65
C ASP A 390 23.29 -18.44 -4.55
N THR A 391 22.59 -17.36 -4.27
CA THR A 391 21.55 -17.30 -3.23
C THR A 391 20.17 -17.50 -3.82
N ILE A 392 19.55 -18.61 -3.47
CA ILE A 392 18.12 -18.82 -3.69
C ILE A 392 17.39 -17.96 -2.66
N SER A 393 16.67 -16.92 -3.12
CA SER A 393 15.87 -16.07 -2.24
C SER A 393 14.48 -15.87 -2.82
N PRO A 394 13.46 -15.65 -1.96
CA PRO A 394 12.11 -15.33 -2.44
C PRO A 394 12.10 -14.16 -3.44
N TYR A 395 12.90 -13.13 -3.19
CA TYR A 395 12.99 -11.96 -4.07
C TYR A 395 13.50 -12.34 -5.49
N ILE A 396 14.50 -13.20 -5.60
CA ILE A 396 15.01 -13.64 -6.92
C ILE A 396 13.93 -14.42 -7.67
N ALA A 397 13.20 -15.27 -6.98
CA ALA A 397 12.09 -16.02 -7.57
C ALA A 397 10.95 -15.12 -8.04
N GLU A 398 10.72 -13.98 -7.38
CA GLU A 398 9.74 -12.96 -7.77
C GLU A 398 10.25 -12.08 -8.94
N ALA A 399 11.49 -11.63 -8.87
CA ALA A 399 12.02 -10.66 -9.81
C ALA A 399 12.36 -11.28 -11.19
N LEU A 400 12.85 -12.52 -11.18
CA LEU A 400 13.34 -13.17 -12.40
C LEU A 400 12.26 -13.33 -13.49
N PRO A 401 11.04 -13.83 -13.21
CA PRO A 401 10.00 -13.95 -14.22
C PRO A 401 9.55 -12.58 -14.77
N VAL A 402 9.51 -11.54 -13.93
CA VAL A 402 9.20 -10.17 -14.35
C VAL A 402 10.23 -9.63 -15.33
N LEU A 403 11.52 -9.81 -15.02
CA LEU A 403 12.62 -9.34 -15.88
C LEU A 403 12.70 -10.15 -17.17
N LEU A 404 12.46 -11.46 -17.14
CA LEU A 404 12.38 -12.31 -18.33
C LEU A 404 11.26 -11.86 -19.26
N HIS A 405 10.09 -11.55 -18.70
CA HIS A 405 8.95 -11.03 -19.46
C HIS A 405 9.28 -9.66 -20.07
N LYS A 406 9.78 -8.70 -19.26
CA LYS A 406 10.16 -7.35 -19.71
C LYS A 406 11.27 -7.35 -20.79
N SER A 407 12.21 -8.29 -20.73
CA SER A 407 13.29 -8.42 -21.72
C SER A 407 12.91 -9.23 -22.96
N GLY A 408 11.69 -9.79 -23.01
CA GLY A 408 11.23 -10.63 -24.13
C GLY A 408 11.88 -12.02 -24.19
N ARG A 409 12.51 -12.48 -23.09
CA ARG A 409 13.18 -13.80 -23.00
C ARG A 409 12.15 -14.90 -22.64
N TYR A 410 11.13 -15.03 -23.48
CA TYR A 410 9.98 -15.91 -23.22
C TYR A 410 10.32 -17.40 -23.13
N ASP A 411 11.28 -17.89 -23.94
CA ASP A 411 11.69 -19.30 -23.90
C ASP A 411 12.27 -19.67 -22.54
N GLU A 412 13.01 -18.72 -21.94
CA GLU A 412 13.58 -18.90 -20.61
C GLU A 412 12.52 -18.78 -19.50
N LEU A 413 11.52 -17.93 -19.70
CA LEU A 413 10.39 -17.84 -18.79
C LEU A 413 9.58 -19.16 -18.78
N VAL A 414 9.35 -19.75 -19.95
CA VAL A 414 8.73 -21.10 -20.07
C VAL A 414 9.59 -22.16 -19.37
N ALA A 415 10.91 -22.16 -19.61
CA ALA A 415 11.81 -23.10 -18.96
C ALA A 415 11.81 -22.93 -17.42
N LEU A 416 11.71 -21.67 -16.94
CA LEU A 416 11.61 -21.35 -15.51
C LEU A 416 10.32 -21.92 -14.91
N ALA A 417 9.18 -21.78 -15.60
CA ALA A 417 7.89 -22.30 -15.15
C ALA A 417 7.82 -23.84 -15.09
N LEU A 418 8.64 -24.52 -15.89
CA LEU A 418 8.75 -25.97 -15.92
C LEU A 418 9.80 -26.53 -14.95
N SER A 419 10.47 -25.68 -14.17
CA SER A 419 11.53 -26.09 -13.26
C SER A 419 11.33 -25.51 -11.86
N ASP A 420 11.93 -26.16 -10.86
CA ASP A 420 11.98 -25.66 -9.47
C ASP A 420 13.24 -24.83 -9.20
N LYS A 421 14.00 -24.52 -10.24
CA LYS A 421 15.22 -23.73 -10.12
C LYS A 421 14.86 -22.33 -9.64
N TYR A 422 15.61 -21.82 -8.67
CA TYR A 422 15.41 -20.54 -7.99
C TYR A 422 14.22 -20.48 -7.01
N LEU A 423 13.45 -21.56 -6.82
CA LEU A 423 12.44 -21.60 -5.76
C LEU A 423 13.10 -22.00 -4.43
N PRO A 424 12.82 -21.27 -3.33
CA PRO A 424 13.31 -21.66 -2.01
C PRO A 424 12.68 -22.99 -1.57
N GLU A 425 13.49 -23.96 -1.20
CA GLU A 425 13.01 -25.26 -0.73
C GLU A 425 12.26 -25.11 0.61
N GLY A 426 11.09 -25.79 0.72
CA GLY A 426 10.30 -25.85 1.96
C GLY A 426 9.70 -24.52 2.41
N SER A 427 9.70 -23.54 1.56
CA SER A 427 9.11 -22.24 1.86
C SER A 427 7.57 -22.30 1.77
N PRO A 428 6.81 -21.67 2.70
CA PRO A 428 5.37 -21.47 2.55
C PRO A 428 5.03 -20.66 1.28
N TYR A 429 6.00 -19.94 0.74
CA TYR A 429 5.87 -19.15 -0.50
C TYR A 429 5.97 -19.99 -1.78
N ASP A 430 6.33 -21.27 -1.73
CA ASP A 430 6.56 -22.10 -2.92
C ASP A 430 5.36 -22.06 -3.88
N LYS A 431 4.14 -22.25 -3.37
CA LYS A 431 2.92 -22.19 -4.20
C LYS A 431 2.66 -20.81 -4.80
N SER A 432 2.85 -19.76 -4.03
CA SER A 432 2.61 -18.38 -4.50
C SER A 432 3.65 -17.97 -5.54
N LEU A 433 4.91 -18.34 -5.36
CA LEU A 433 5.97 -18.08 -6.31
C LEU A 433 5.77 -18.87 -7.62
N ARG A 434 5.33 -20.13 -7.55
CA ARG A 434 4.96 -20.91 -8.76
C ARG A 434 3.80 -20.28 -9.51
N SER A 435 2.76 -19.86 -8.79
CA SER A 435 1.62 -19.15 -9.37
C SER A 435 2.06 -17.84 -10.04
N HIS A 436 2.96 -17.10 -9.40
CA HIS A 436 3.50 -15.86 -9.96
C HIS A 436 4.24 -16.09 -11.28
N VAL A 437 5.14 -17.09 -11.37
CA VAL A 437 5.84 -17.44 -12.61
C VAL A 437 4.84 -17.82 -13.71
N TYR A 438 3.83 -18.60 -13.37
CA TYR A 438 2.79 -19.02 -14.30
C TYR A 438 1.95 -17.85 -14.80
N ASN A 439 1.55 -16.95 -13.90
CA ASN A 439 0.81 -15.74 -14.23
C ASN A 439 1.61 -14.81 -15.16
N MET A 440 2.94 -14.72 -14.97
CA MET A 440 3.80 -13.97 -15.88
C MET A 440 3.82 -14.54 -17.32
N LEU A 441 3.67 -15.88 -17.48
CA LEU A 441 3.53 -16.49 -18.80
C LEU A 441 2.21 -16.13 -19.50
N LEU A 442 1.15 -15.90 -18.74
CA LEU A 442 -0.18 -15.57 -19.24
C LEU A 442 -0.34 -14.09 -19.59
N LYS A 443 0.57 -13.23 -19.14
CA LYS A 443 0.52 -11.80 -19.48
C LYS A 443 0.66 -11.58 -20.98
N PRO A 444 -0.10 -10.63 -21.55
CA PRO A 444 0.04 -10.23 -22.95
C PRO A 444 1.49 -9.81 -23.27
N ARG A 445 1.94 -10.20 -24.44
CA ARG A 445 3.29 -9.91 -24.94
C ARG A 445 3.37 -8.51 -25.52
#